data_576cacb7082f89d6221fb94e2f95eafa
#
_entry.id   576cacb7082f89d6221fb94e2f95eafa
#
_cell.length_a   1.000
_cell.length_b   1.000
_cell.length_c   1.000
_cell.angle_alpha   90.00
_cell.angle_beta   90.00
_cell.angle_gamma   90.00
#
_symmetry.space_group_name_H-M   'P 1'
#
loop_
_entity.id
_entity.type
_entity.pdbx_description
1 polymer ?
#
loop_
_entity_poly.entity_id
_entity_poly.type
_entity_poly.pdbx_seq_one_letter_code
_entity_poly.pdbx_strand_id
1 'polypeptide(L)'
;NGLTIEDVIRFCKIAKEHGVDVLDVSRGNIITAASMYEVPPIDVPNGFNIDNAARIRKETGMLTVGVGRINTAALAEEIISQDKVDMVVMGSAQLADPEFANKAHEGRIGDIVHCVGCNQGCYDGFTDVANRPHITCMRNPMIGHESEYDLSKTETPKKVWVVGGGVAGMEAAKILHERGHEVSLFEASDTLGGEFLLAGEAPGKAEMKAAAFEMAEQVEKLVKVYKNTKVDAQMLKDADVDAVILAIGSSPITIKLEGMDKLQHASAPEVLRHEVCPKGKVAVIGGGLVGLETADTLATDGCDVTVLEMKDEIGSDLGSLRKIAVMMKLQQMQVKMLPNSKVCKFTE
;
A
#
# COMPACT_ATOMS: atom_id res chain seq x y z
N ASN A 1 5.29 -29.02 -0.95
CA ASN A 1 4.66 -30.12 -1.68
C ASN A 1 3.21 -29.75 -1.95
N GLY A 2 2.94 -29.13 -3.08
CA GLY A 2 1.60 -28.82 -3.59
C GLY A 2 1.41 -29.50 -4.93
N LEU A 3 0.26 -29.27 -5.55
CA LEU A 3 -0.02 -29.71 -6.91
C LEU A 3 0.87 -28.94 -7.89
N THR A 4 1.40 -29.66 -8.88
CA THR A 4 2.05 -29.03 -10.03
C THR A 4 1.01 -28.51 -11.01
N ILE A 5 1.41 -27.67 -11.94
CA ILE A 5 0.49 -27.18 -12.97
C ILE A 5 0.00 -28.33 -13.87
N GLU A 6 0.81 -29.36 -14.09
CA GLU A 6 0.46 -30.58 -14.80
C GLU A 6 -0.65 -31.36 -14.07
N ASP A 7 -0.57 -31.45 -12.74
CA ASP A 7 -1.62 -32.09 -11.94
C ASP A 7 -2.93 -31.32 -12.02
N VAL A 8 -2.86 -29.96 -11.96
CA VAL A 8 -4.04 -29.10 -12.10
C VAL A 8 -4.67 -29.23 -13.48
N ILE A 9 -3.88 -29.22 -14.56
CA ILE A 9 -4.38 -29.39 -15.93
C ILE A 9 -5.05 -30.75 -16.09
N ARG A 10 -4.47 -31.83 -15.57
CA ARG A 10 -5.08 -33.18 -15.59
C ARG A 10 -6.41 -33.19 -14.84
N PHE A 11 -6.45 -32.57 -13.65
CA PHE A 11 -7.70 -32.42 -12.89
C PHE A 11 -8.76 -31.62 -13.66
N CYS A 12 -8.40 -30.50 -14.26
CA CYS A 12 -9.32 -29.67 -15.04
C CYS A 12 -9.90 -30.40 -16.25
N LYS A 13 -9.12 -31.26 -16.93
CA LYS A 13 -9.62 -32.12 -18.02
C LYS A 13 -10.68 -33.10 -17.52
N ILE A 14 -10.47 -33.72 -16.37
CA ILE A 14 -11.46 -34.61 -15.73
C ILE A 14 -12.70 -33.81 -15.34
N ALA A 15 -12.53 -32.63 -14.73
CA ALA A 15 -13.63 -31.75 -14.33
C ALA A 15 -14.52 -31.37 -15.55
N LYS A 16 -13.92 -31.09 -16.71
CA LYS A 16 -14.62 -30.84 -17.97
C LYS A 16 -15.49 -32.00 -18.38
N GLU A 17 -14.97 -33.25 -18.32
CA GLU A 17 -15.72 -34.45 -18.64
C GLU A 17 -16.92 -34.67 -17.71
N HIS A 18 -16.89 -34.08 -16.51
CA HIS A 18 -17.94 -34.16 -15.49
C HIS A 18 -18.84 -32.91 -15.46
N GLY A 19 -18.81 -32.06 -16.50
CA GLY A 19 -19.76 -30.97 -16.72
C GLY A 19 -19.36 -29.64 -16.06
N VAL A 20 -18.09 -29.42 -15.79
CA VAL A 20 -17.59 -28.09 -15.38
C VAL A 20 -17.39 -27.23 -16.65
N ASP A 21 -18.00 -26.05 -16.69
CA ASP A 21 -17.98 -25.15 -17.87
C ASP A 21 -16.87 -24.10 -17.79
N VAL A 22 -16.56 -23.57 -16.60
CA VAL A 22 -15.65 -22.45 -16.39
C VAL A 22 -14.66 -22.77 -15.27
N LEU A 23 -13.42 -22.36 -15.45
CA LEU A 23 -12.36 -22.47 -14.47
C LEU A 23 -12.00 -21.08 -13.90
N ASP A 24 -12.11 -20.90 -12.60
CA ASP A 24 -11.51 -19.77 -11.90
C ASP A 24 -10.14 -20.20 -11.37
N VAL A 25 -9.07 -19.61 -11.92
CA VAL A 25 -7.70 -20.04 -11.68
C VAL A 25 -7.02 -19.12 -10.65
N SER A 26 -7.11 -19.48 -9.39
CA SER A 26 -6.39 -18.86 -8.30
C SER A 26 -5.14 -19.65 -7.90
N ARG A 27 -4.32 -19.10 -7.02
CA ARG A 27 -3.08 -19.71 -6.54
C ARG A 27 -2.86 -19.37 -5.07
N GLY A 28 -2.24 -20.29 -4.34
CA GLY A 28 -1.92 -20.14 -2.94
C GLY A 28 -2.61 -21.18 -2.06
N ASN A 29 -2.32 -21.12 -0.78
CA ASN A 29 -3.04 -21.85 0.26
C ASN A 29 -2.79 -21.19 1.62
N ILE A 30 -3.72 -21.35 2.55
CA ILE A 30 -3.71 -20.70 3.86
C ILE A 30 -2.70 -21.29 4.85
N ILE A 31 -2.11 -22.46 4.57
CA ILE A 31 -1.34 -23.24 5.55
C ILE A 31 0.17 -23.02 5.47
N THR A 32 0.68 -22.62 4.32
CA THR A 32 2.12 -22.50 4.06
C THR A 32 2.52 -21.06 3.68
N ALA A 33 3.84 -20.84 3.49
CA ALA A 33 4.33 -19.57 2.92
C ALA A 33 3.69 -19.21 1.56
N ALA A 34 3.06 -20.19 0.87
CA ALA A 34 2.26 -19.94 -0.34
C ALA A 34 0.97 -19.13 -0.08
N SER A 35 0.59 -18.90 1.18
CA SER A 35 -0.49 -17.97 1.56
C SER A 35 -0.28 -16.55 1.01
N MET A 36 0.97 -16.12 0.81
CA MET A 36 1.27 -14.84 0.15
C MET A 36 0.76 -14.75 -1.30
N TYR A 37 0.39 -15.85 -1.94
CA TYR A 37 -0.19 -15.88 -3.28
C TYR A 37 -1.72 -15.97 -3.28
N GLU A 38 -2.35 -16.20 -2.14
CA GLU A 38 -3.80 -16.24 -1.98
C GLU A 38 -4.39 -14.82 -2.01
N VAL A 39 -3.84 -13.91 -1.20
CA VAL A 39 -4.10 -12.47 -1.27
C VAL A 39 -2.74 -11.76 -1.38
N PRO A 40 -2.22 -11.65 -2.60
CA PRO A 40 -0.82 -11.27 -2.80
C PRO A 40 -0.54 -9.82 -2.36
N PRO A 41 0.51 -9.61 -1.52
CA PRO A 41 0.96 -8.29 -1.11
C PRO A 41 1.67 -7.55 -2.26
N ILE A 42 2.01 -6.28 -2.01
CA ILE A 42 2.74 -5.41 -2.95
C ILE A 42 4.05 -6.03 -3.47
N ASP A 43 4.64 -6.92 -2.68
CA ASP A 43 5.89 -7.61 -3.00
C ASP A 43 5.73 -8.67 -4.12
N VAL A 44 4.50 -9.04 -4.48
CA VAL A 44 4.19 -9.97 -5.57
C VAL A 44 3.82 -9.18 -6.83
N PRO A 45 4.38 -9.50 -8.01
CA PRO A 45 4.10 -8.76 -9.25
C PRO A 45 2.61 -8.78 -9.64
N ASN A 46 2.17 -7.70 -10.28
CA ASN A 46 0.84 -7.63 -10.88
C ASN A 46 0.69 -8.67 -12.00
N GLY A 47 -0.45 -9.35 -12.06
CA GLY A 47 -0.70 -10.39 -13.06
C GLY A 47 0.08 -11.70 -12.83
N PHE A 48 0.72 -11.89 -11.68
CA PHE A 48 1.65 -13.00 -11.39
C PHE A 48 1.15 -14.41 -11.71
N ASN A 49 -0.16 -14.61 -11.76
CA ASN A 49 -0.77 -15.93 -11.98
C ASN A 49 -1.38 -16.08 -13.38
N ILE A 50 -1.36 -15.06 -14.22
CA ILE A 50 -2.04 -15.06 -15.51
C ILE A 50 -1.44 -16.06 -16.49
N ASP A 51 -0.14 -16.26 -16.49
CA ASP A 51 0.50 -17.24 -17.38
C ASP A 51 0.12 -18.69 -17.01
N ASN A 52 -0.14 -18.98 -15.73
CA ASN A 52 -0.70 -20.27 -15.31
C ASN A 52 -2.13 -20.44 -15.83
N ALA A 53 -2.98 -19.43 -15.68
CA ALA A 53 -4.34 -19.45 -16.17
C ALA A 53 -4.38 -19.62 -17.70
N ALA A 54 -3.55 -18.89 -18.43
CA ALA A 54 -3.40 -18.99 -19.88
C ALA A 54 -2.99 -20.41 -20.33
N ARG A 55 -2.03 -21.01 -19.62
CA ARG A 55 -1.61 -22.38 -19.90
C ARG A 55 -2.73 -23.39 -19.66
N ILE A 56 -3.46 -23.28 -18.54
CA ILE A 56 -4.60 -24.15 -18.22
C ILE A 56 -5.68 -23.99 -19.30
N ARG A 57 -6.05 -22.76 -19.68
CA ARG A 57 -7.00 -22.47 -20.76
C ARG A 57 -6.60 -23.15 -22.06
N LYS A 58 -5.35 -22.95 -22.47
CA LYS A 58 -4.82 -23.53 -23.72
C LYS A 58 -4.89 -25.05 -23.75
N GLU A 59 -4.52 -25.72 -22.64
CA GLU A 59 -4.42 -27.18 -22.60
C GLU A 59 -5.76 -27.88 -22.33
N THR A 60 -6.75 -27.18 -21.75
CA THR A 60 -8.08 -27.74 -21.47
C THR A 60 -9.13 -27.32 -22.50
N GLY A 61 -8.93 -26.19 -23.18
CA GLY A 61 -9.93 -25.57 -24.06
C GLY A 61 -11.20 -25.16 -23.31
N MET A 62 -11.10 -24.84 -22.00
CA MET A 62 -12.21 -24.38 -21.17
C MET A 62 -12.20 -22.87 -21.03
N LEU A 63 -13.38 -22.27 -20.85
CA LEU A 63 -13.47 -20.87 -20.43
C LEU A 63 -12.73 -20.69 -19.11
N THR A 64 -11.89 -19.68 -19.04
CA THR A 64 -10.99 -19.50 -17.91
C THR A 64 -11.02 -18.06 -17.42
N VAL A 65 -11.14 -17.92 -16.10
CA VAL A 65 -11.06 -16.66 -15.37
C VAL A 65 -9.69 -16.56 -14.74
N GLY A 66 -8.99 -15.46 -15.00
CA GLY A 66 -7.67 -15.19 -14.44
C GLY A 66 -7.73 -14.21 -13.28
N VAL A 67 -6.96 -14.50 -12.23
CA VAL A 67 -6.80 -13.64 -11.05
C VAL A 67 -5.33 -13.53 -10.66
N GLY A 68 -4.94 -12.42 -10.04
CA GLY A 68 -3.60 -12.26 -9.49
C GLY A 68 -3.10 -10.81 -9.52
N ARG A 69 -3.51 -9.98 -8.55
CA ARG A 69 -3.13 -8.57 -8.47
C ARG A 69 -3.37 -7.77 -9.77
N ILE A 70 -4.51 -7.98 -10.40
CA ILE A 70 -4.94 -7.14 -11.51
C ILE A 70 -5.57 -5.89 -10.87
N ASN A 71 -4.86 -4.78 -10.90
CA ASN A 71 -5.25 -3.55 -10.18
C ASN A 71 -5.34 -2.32 -11.08
N THR A 72 -5.14 -2.47 -12.41
CA THR A 72 -5.33 -1.40 -13.39
C THR A 72 -6.18 -1.86 -14.55
N ALA A 73 -6.96 -0.94 -15.14
CA ALA A 73 -7.75 -1.22 -16.33
C ALA A 73 -6.85 -1.60 -17.53
N ALA A 74 -5.68 -0.96 -17.65
CA ALA A 74 -4.73 -1.25 -18.71
C ALA A 74 -4.22 -2.69 -18.65
N LEU A 75 -3.88 -3.21 -17.46
CA LEU A 75 -3.45 -4.61 -17.30
C LEU A 75 -4.59 -5.58 -17.59
N ALA A 76 -5.81 -5.27 -17.13
CA ALA A 76 -6.98 -6.09 -17.43
C ALA A 76 -7.22 -6.20 -18.93
N GLU A 77 -7.19 -5.07 -19.64
CA GLU A 77 -7.33 -5.02 -21.12
C GLU A 77 -6.20 -5.75 -21.83
N GLU A 78 -4.95 -5.58 -21.39
CA GLU A 78 -3.81 -6.29 -21.95
C GLU A 78 -3.98 -7.82 -21.85
N ILE A 79 -4.40 -8.32 -20.70
CA ILE A 79 -4.60 -9.75 -20.47
C ILE A 79 -5.67 -10.33 -21.42
N ILE A 80 -6.79 -9.63 -21.58
CA ILE A 80 -7.89 -10.06 -22.44
C ILE A 80 -7.53 -9.91 -23.91
N SER A 81 -6.98 -8.79 -24.35
CA SER A 81 -6.61 -8.53 -25.73
C SER A 81 -5.52 -9.47 -26.27
N GLN A 82 -4.64 -9.97 -25.38
CA GLN A 82 -3.66 -11.00 -25.70
C GLN A 82 -4.23 -12.43 -25.68
N ASP A 83 -5.53 -12.60 -25.53
CA ASP A 83 -6.23 -13.89 -25.48
C ASP A 83 -5.69 -14.86 -24.43
N LYS A 84 -5.17 -14.33 -23.30
CA LYS A 84 -4.62 -15.14 -22.22
C LYS A 84 -5.70 -15.87 -21.42
N VAL A 85 -6.79 -15.18 -21.12
CA VAL A 85 -7.96 -15.69 -20.41
C VAL A 85 -9.23 -15.08 -20.99
N ASP A 86 -10.40 -15.63 -20.66
CA ASP A 86 -11.69 -15.15 -21.16
C ASP A 86 -12.26 -14.03 -20.29
N MET A 87 -11.93 -14.04 -18.99
CA MET A 87 -12.38 -13.05 -18.02
C MET A 87 -11.28 -12.82 -16.95
N VAL A 88 -11.33 -11.68 -16.26
CA VAL A 88 -10.46 -11.36 -15.14
C VAL A 88 -11.26 -11.12 -13.86
N VAL A 89 -10.68 -11.50 -12.72
CA VAL A 89 -11.21 -11.19 -11.37
C VAL A 89 -10.30 -10.17 -10.69
N MET A 90 -10.90 -9.14 -10.11
CA MET A 90 -10.22 -7.97 -9.57
C MET A 90 -10.69 -7.65 -8.14
N GLY A 91 -10.71 -8.64 -7.23
CA GLY A 91 -11.28 -8.50 -5.89
C GLY A 91 -10.74 -7.32 -5.11
N SER A 92 -9.42 -7.27 -4.84
CA SER A 92 -8.82 -6.17 -4.06
C SER A 92 -8.87 -4.81 -4.76
N ALA A 93 -8.88 -4.78 -6.09
CA ALA A 93 -9.07 -3.53 -6.84
C ALA A 93 -10.46 -2.94 -6.60
N GLN A 94 -11.51 -3.77 -6.59
CA GLN A 94 -12.89 -3.34 -6.32
C GLN A 94 -13.13 -3.03 -4.83
N LEU A 95 -12.37 -3.61 -3.91
CA LEU A 95 -12.38 -3.14 -2.51
C LEU A 95 -11.82 -1.71 -2.38
N ALA A 96 -10.79 -1.38 -3.15
CA ALA A 96 -10.23 -0.03 -3.16
C ALA A 96 -11.13 0.98 -3.88
N ASP A 97 -11.79 0.55 -4.95
CA ASP A 97 -12.72 1.35 -5.75
C ASP A 97 -13.90 0.50 -6.24
N PRO A 98 -15.07 0.56 -5.59
CA PRO A 98 -16.24 -0.20 -6.02
C PRO A 98 -16.74 0.21 -7.42
N GLU A 99 -16.46 1.44 -7.86
CA GLU A 99 -16.81 1.96 -9.17
C GLU A 99 -15.73 1.70 -10.26
N PHE A 100 -14.73 0.90 -9.96
CA PHE A 100 -13.60 0.64 -10.85
C PHE A 100 -14.03 0.29 -12.28
N ALA A 101 -14.92 -0.70 -12.42
CA ALA A 101 -15.36 -1.16 -13.73
C ALA A 101 -16.18 -0.10 -14.49
N ASN A 102 -17.05 0.63 -13.78
CA ASN A 102 -17.85 1.72 -14.35
C ASN A 102 -16.95 2.86 -14.83
N LYS A 103 -15.99 3.28 -14.00
CA LYS A 103 -15.01 4.33 -14.35
C LYS A 103 -14.17 3.92 -15.56
N ALA A 104 -13.72 2.68 -15.61
CA ALA A 104 -12.98 2.15 -16.76
C ALA A 104 -13.82 2.15 -18.04
N HIS A 105 -15.07 1.68 -17.97
CA HIS A 105 -16.00 1.66 -19.09
C HIS A 105 -16.32 3.06 -19.63
N GLU A 106 -16.44 4.03 -18.75
CA GLU A 106 -16.72 5.44 -19.09
C GLU A 106 -15.47 6.22 -19.53
N GLY A 107 -14.30 5.60 -19.53
CA GLY A 107 -13.03 6.28 -19.86
C GLY A 107 -12.49 7.18 -18.76
N ARG A 108 -13.04 7.15 -17.55
CA ARG A 108 -12.61 7.92 -16.38
C ARG A 108 -11.45 7.25 -15.63
N ILE A 109 -10.42 6.86 -16.36
CA ILE A 109 -9.28 6.11 -15.80
C ILE A 109 -8.57 6.88 -14.69
N GLY A 110 -8.42 8.20 -14.83
CA GLY A 110 -7.78 9.06 -13.83
C GLY A 110 -8.57 9.23 -12.52
N ASP A 111 -9.84 8.76 -12.48
CA ASP A 111 -10.68 8.81 -11.27
C ASP A 111 -10.64 7.48 -10.49
N ILE A 112 -10.00 6.45 -11.03
CA ILE A 112 -9.89 5.14 -10.36
C ILE A 112 -8.96 5.26 -9.16
N VAL A 113 -9.39 4.67 -8.03
CA VAL A 113 -8.58 4.52 -6.83
C VAL A 113 -7.93 3.14 -6.83
N HIS A 114 -6.64 3.09 -7.15
CA HIS A 114 -5.94 1.81 -7.28
C HIS A 114 -5.58 1.17 -5.93
N CYS A 115 -5.74 -0.16 -5.86
CA CYS A 115 -5.23 -0.97 -4.75
C CYS A 115 -3.70 -1.00 -4.80
N VAL A 116 -3.04 -0.80 -3.66
CA VAL A 116 -1.57 -0.84 -3.54
C VAL A 116 -1.04 -2.15 -2.92
N GLY A 117 -1.87 -3.17 -2.77
CA GLY A 117 -1.46 -4.48 -2.25
C GLY A 117 -0.90 -4.46 -0.82
N CYS A 118 -1.35 -3.55 0.05
CA CYS A 118 -0.85 -3.42 1.43
C CYS A 118 -1.30 -4.55 2.35
N ASN A 119 -2.43 -5.19 2.08
CA ASN A 119 -3.10 -6.24 2.85
C ASN A 119 -3.55 -5.88 4.28
N GLN A 120 -3.21 -4.69 4.78
CA GLN A 120 -3.39 -4.29 6.18
C GLN A 120 -4.84 -4.24 6.65
N GLY A 121 -5.74 -3.79 5.80
CA GLY A 121 -7.17 -3.67 6.15
C GLY A 121 -8.00 -4.85 5.69
N CYS A 122 -7.75 -5.37 4.50
CA CYS A 122 -8.52 -6.47 3.93
C CYS A 122 -8.11 -7.83 4.50
N TYR A 123 -6.88 -8.29 4.26
CA TYR A 123 -6.45 -9.61 4.73
C TYR A 123 -6.21 -9.67 6.24
N ASP A 124 -5.41 -8.76 6.79
CA ASP A 124 -5.15 -8.75 8.24
C ASP A 124 -6.42 -8.43 9.05
N GLY A 125 -7.36 -7.64 8.50
CA GLY A 125 -8.69 -7.46 9.06
C GLY A 125 -9.51 -8.74 9.06
N PHE A 126 -9.52 -9.46 7.96
CA PHE A 126 -10.20 -10.76 7.82
C PHE A 126 -9.65 -11.82 8.78
N THR A 127 -8.35 -11.84 9.05
CA THR A 127 -7.72 -12.81 9.95
C THR A 127 -7.84 -12.44 11.43
N ASP A 128 -8.27 -11.23 11.75
CA ASP A 128 -8.44 -10.71 13.13
C ASP A 128 -9.90 -10.36 13.47
N VAL A 129 -10.83 -11.23 13.10
CA VAL A 129 -12.28 -11.02 13.29
C VAL A 129 -12.69 -10.77 14.74
N ALA A 130 -11.89 -11.21 15.71
CA ALA A 130 -12.17 -10.99 17.13
C ALA A 130 -12.09 -9.51 17.54
N ASN A 131 -11.16 -8.76 16.91
CA ASN A 131 -10.91 -7.35 17.19
C ASN A 131 -11.42 -6.43 16.07
N ARG A 132 -11.66 -6.98 14.88
CA ARG A 132 -12.09 -6.25 13.69
C ARG A 132 -13.32 -6.93 13.09
N PRO A 133 -14.54 -6.45 13.37
CA PRO A 133 -15.79 -7.10 12.92
C PRO A 133 -16.00 -7.02 11.40
N HIS A 134 -15.28 -6.14 10.70
CA HIS A 134 -15.32 -5.96 9.25
C HIS A 134 -13.93 -5.62 8.72
N ILE A 135 -13.74 -5.84 7.43
CA ILE A 135 -12.52 -5.42 6.74
C ILE A 135 -12.48 -3.90 6.58
N THR A 136 -11.26 -3.36 6.44
CA THR A 136 -11.03 -1.95 6.10
C THR A 136 -10.11 -1.86 4.88
N CYS A 137 -9.96 -0.67 4.31
CA CYS A 137 -9.02 -0.44 3.22
C CYS A 137 -8.35 0.92 3.40
N MET A 138 -7.01 0.99 3.26
CA MET A 138 -6.30 2.27 3.36
C MET A 138 -6.60 3.22 2.19
N ARG A 139 -7.16 2.69 1.08
CA ARG A 139 -7.51 3.47 -0.11
C ARG A 139 -9.00 3.81 -0.18
N ASN A 140 -9.83 3.08 0.55
CA ASN A 140 -11.27 3.28 0.60
C ASN A 140 -11.73 3.35 2.06
N PRO A 141 -11.88 4.56 2.62
CA PRO A 141 -12.27 4.72 4.02
C PRO A 141 -13.73 4.33 4.30
N MET A 142 -14.56 4.19 3.27
CA MET A 142 -15.98 3.87 3.43
C MET A 142 -16.27 2.37 3.54
N ILE A 143 -15.32 1.50 3.20
CA ILE A 143 -15.55 0.05 3.16
C ILE A 143 -16.00 -0.48 4.52
N GLY A 144 -17.09 -1.24 4.52
CA GLY A 144 -17.74 -1.77 5.73
C GLY A 144 -18.60 -0.76 6.47
N HIS A 145 -18.68 0.48 5.99
CA HIS A 145 -19.47 1.59 6.56
C HIS A 145 -20.27 2.35 5.50
N GLU A 146 -20.48 1.75 4.33
CA GLU A 146 -21.08 2.42 3.17
C GLU A 146 -22.47 3.01 3.48
N SER A 147 -23.23 2.39 4.37
CA SER A 147 -24.55 2.88 4.79
C SER A 147 -24.50 3.99 5.86
N GLU A 148 -23.33 4.24 6.46
CA GLU A 148 -23.16 5.23 7.52
C GLU A 148 -22.69 6.60 6.97
N TYR A 149 -22.12 6.60 5.78
CA TYR A 149 -21.60 7.82 5.14
C TYR A 149 -22.70 8.52 4.33
N ASP A 150 -23.02 9.74 4.73
CA ASP A 150 -23.86 10.65 3.95
C ASP A 150 -22.97 11.62 3.15
N LEU A 151 -22.83 11.33 1.86
CA LEU A 151 -22.09 12.18 0.90
C LEU A 151 -23.01 13.15 0.15
N SER A 152 -24.28 13.29 0.56
CA SER A 152 -25.18 14.25 -0.04
C SER A 152 -24.66 15.68 0.14
N LYS A 153 -24.97 16.54 -0.83
CA LYS A 153 -24.59 17.95 -0.74
C LYS A 153 -25.29 18.62 0.42
N THR A 154 -24.54 19.39 1.20
CA THR A 154 -25.07 20.14 2.33
C THR A 154 -25.91 21.32 1.85
N GLU A 155 -26.99 21.64 2.59
CA GLU A 155 -27.77 22.87 2.39
C GLU A 155 -27.07 24.12 2.92
N THR A 156 -26.03 23.94 3.76
CA THR A 156 -25.27 25.03 4.40
C THR A 156 -23.78 24.92 4.07
N PRO A 157 -23.33 25.28 2.84
CA PRO A 157 -21.94 25.28 2.47
C PRO A 157 -21.08 26.12 3.42
N LYS A 158 -19.89 25.61 3.73
CA LYS A 158 -18.91 26.28 4.59
C LYS A 158 -17.61 26.51 3.84
N LYS A 159 -16.88 27.55 4.24
CA LYS A 159 -15.47 27.73 3.86
C LYS A 159 -14.60 26.95 4.82
N VAL A 160 -13.83 26.00 4.29
CA VAL A 160 -13.02 25.09 5.11
C VAL A 160 -11.56 25.13 4.66
N TRP A 161 -10.66 25.33 5.60
CA TRP A 161 -9.24 25.11 5.39
C TRP A 161 -8.86 23.69 5.82
N VAL A 162 -8.13 23.01 4.95
CA VAL A 162 -7.46 21.74 5.26
C VAL A 162 -5.96 22.02 5.29
N VAL A 163 -5.33 21.79 6.43
CA VAL A 163 -3.90 22.06 6.66
C VAL A 163 -3.14 20.75 6.69
N GLY A 164 -2.30 20.53 5.68
CA GLY A 164 -1.53 19.32 5.44
C GLY A 164 -2.05 18.55 4.22
N GLY A 165 -1.21 18.41 3.20
CA GLY A 165 -1.49 17.75 1.92
C GLY A 165 -1.08 16.27 1.89
N GLY A 166 -1.00 15.60 3.05
CA GLY A 166 -0.88 14.16 3.13
C GLY A 166 -2.19 13.45 2.77
N VAL A 167 -2.21 12.11 2.78
CA VAL A 167 -3.40 11.33 2.38
C VAL A 167 -4.64 11.66 3.19
N ALA A 168 -4.52 11.94 4.48
CA ALA A 168 -5.64 12.33 5.33
C ALA A 168 -6.24 13.68 4.93
N GLY A 169 -5.39 14.68 4.65
CA GLY A 169 -5.85 16.01 4.22
C GLY A 169 -6.43 15.98 2.82
N MET A 170 -5.83 15.25 1.90
CA MET A 170 -6.35 15.09 0.54
C MET A 170 -7.73 14.41 0.54
N GLU A 171 -7.92 13.34 1.33
CA GLU A 171 -9.23 12.68 1.45
C GLU A 171 -10.26 13.60 2.10
N ALA A 172 -9.90 14.32 3.17
CA ALA A 172 -10.78 15.29 3.80
C ALA A 172 -11.20 16.39 2.80
N ALA A 173 -10.26 16.90 2.00
CA ALA A 173 -10.55 17.93 1.01
C ALA A 173 -11.51 17.44 -0.08
N LYS A 174 -11.30 16.21 -0.57
CA LYS A 174 -12.17 15.54 -1.54
C LYS A 174 -13.59 15.39 -1.01
N ILE A 175 -13.76 14.78 0.15
CA ILE A 175 -15.09 14.55 0.76
C ILE A 175 -15.81 15.86 1.06
N LEU A 176 -15.12 16.88 1.57
CA LEU A 176 -15.71 18.20 1.80
C LEU A 176 -16.18 18.84 0.51
N HIS A 177 -15.40 18.75 -0.57
CA HIS A 177 -15.79 19.24 -1.89
C HIS A 177 -17.02 18.51 -2.44
N GLU A 178 -17.05 17.18 -2.36
CA GLU A 178 -18.20 16.36 -2.78
C GLU A 178 -19.46 16.75 -2.04
N ARG A 179 -19.36 17.08 -0.75
CA ARG A 179 -20.46 17.57 0.08
C ARG A 179 -20.84 19.03 -0.17
N GLY A 180 -20.15 19.73 -1.09
CA GLY A 180 -20.50 21.08 -1.52
C GLY A 180 -19.91 22.22 -0.69
N HIS A 181 -18.88 21.96 0.13
CA HIS A 181 -18.15 22.99 0.85
C HIS A 181 -17.12 23.70 -0.07
N GLU A 182 -16.77 24.96 0.27
CA GLU A 182 -15.66 25.69 -0.35
C GLU A 182 -14.36 25.31 0.39
N VAL A 183 -13.45 24.59 -0.29
CA VAL A 183 -12.26 24.01 0.33
C VAL A 183 -10.98 24.64 -0.19
N SER A 184 -10.08 24.98 0.72
CA SER A 184 -8.69 25.34 0.43
C SER A 184 -7.74 24.40 1.17
N LEU A 185 -6.86 23.73 0.43
CA LEU A 185 -5.85 22.79 0.96
C LEU A 185 -4.48 23.49 0.98
N PHE A 186 -3.82 23.46 2.13
CA PHE A 186 -2.49 24.03 2.34
C PHE A 186 -1.46 22.95 2.62
N GLU A 187 -0.35 23.00 1.90
CA GLU A 187 0.78 22.09 2.07
C GLU A 187 2.08 22.87 2.22
N ALA A 188 2.87 22.51 3.22
CA ALA A 188 4.12 23.20 3.54
C ALA A 188 5.24 22.91 2.51
N SER A 189 5.21 21.73 1.89
CA SER A 189 6.14 21.34 0.83
C SER A 189 5.63 21.74 -0.56
N ASP A 190 6.43 21.47 -1.57
CA ASP A 190 6.08 21.69 -2.99
C ASP A 190 5.22 20.55 -3.57
N THR A 191 5.02 19.46 -2.83
CA THR A 191 4.41 18.22 -3.31
C THR A 191 3.38 17.68 -2.32
N LEU A 192 2.20 17.29 -2.82
CA LEU A 192 1.20 16.56 -2.02
C LEU A 192 1.59 15.08 -1.88
N GLY A 193 1.10 14.44 -0.81
CA GLY A 193 1.26 13.00 -0.57
C GLY A 193 1.87 12.65 0.79
N GLY A 194 2.65 13.58 1.38
CA GLY A 194 3.20 13.44 2.74
C GLY A 194 3.97 12.12 2.95
N GLU A 195 3.76 11.47 4.09
CA GLU A 195 4.44 10.21 4.45
C GLU A 195 4.15 9.04 3.49
N PHE A 196 3.10 9.13 2.67
CA PHE A 196 2.78 8.08 1.71
C PHE A 196 3.75 8.10 0.51
N LEU A 197 4.27 9.28 0.14
CA LEU A 197 5.39 9.39 -0.80
C LEU A 197 6.64 8.73 -0.24
N LEU A 198 6.98 9.01 1.03
CA LEU A 198 8.13 8.41 1.70
C LEU A 198 8.01 6.88 1.76
N ALA A 199 6.82 6.36 2.09
CA ALA A 199 6.56 4.92 2.07
C ALA A 199 6.81 4.29 0.70
N GLY A 200 6.59 5.04 -0.37
CA GLY A 200 6.82 4.60 -1.75
C GLY A 200 8.28 4.66 -2.22
N GLU A 201 9.20 5.24 -1.42
CA GLU A 201 10.64 5.23 -1.73
C GLU A 201 11.31 3.89 -1.38
N ALA A 202 10.73 3.12 -0.46
CA ALA A 202 11.25 1.80 -0.11
C ALA A 202 11.21 0.84 -1.32
N PRO A 203 12.20 -0.08 -1.47
CA PRO A 203 12.27 -1.00 -2.59
C PRO A 203 10.99 -1.83 -2.77
N GLY A 204 10.48 -1.86 -4.01
CA GLY A 204 9.26 -2.60 -4.36
C GLY A 204 7.95 -1.91 -4.00
N LYS A 205 7.97 -0.66 -3.51
CA LYS A 205 6.75 0.07 -3.07
C LYS A 205 6.35 1.25 -3.99
N ALA A 206 6.82 1.27 -5.22
CA ALA A 206 6.52 2.35 -6.18
C ALA A 206 5.01 2.58 -6.39
N GLU A 207 4.17 1.55 -6.22
CA GLU A 207 2.71 1.68 -6.32
C GLU A 207 2.13 2.61 -5.23
N MET A 208 2.74 2.69 -4.05
CA MET A 208 2.31 3.65 -3.01
C MET A 208 2.61 5.09 -3.44
N LYS A 209 3.78 5.31 -4.04
CA LYS A 209 4.15 6.64 -4.58
C LYS A 209 3.23 7.05 -5.73
N ALA A 210 2.96 6.13 -6.66
CA ALA A 210 2.02 6.35 -7.74
C ALA A 210 0.61 6.70 -7.22
N ALA A 211 0.12 5.97 -6.24
CA ALA A 211 -1.18 6.21 -5.62
C ALA A 211 -1.26 7.58 -4.90
N ALA A 212 -0.15 8.06 -4.32
CA ALA A 212 -0.09 9.41 -3.75
C ALA A 212 -0.22 10.49 -4.83
N PHE A 213 0.45 10.32 -5.97
CA PHE A 213 0.35 11.26 -7.10
C PHE A 213 -1.03 11.23 -7.75
N GLU A 214 -1.63 10.04 -7.95
CA GLU A 214 -3.01 9.93 -8.44
C GLU A 214 -3.99 10.71 -7.56
N MET A 215 -3.87 10.54 -6.24
CA MET A 215 -4.72 11.25 -5.29
C MET A 215 -4.47 12.76 -5.32
N ALA A 216 -3.23 13.20 -5.46
CA ALA A 216 -2.86 14.60 -5.61
C ALA A 216 -3.49 15.22 -6.87
N GLU A 217 -3.38 14.56 -8.02
CA GLU A 217 -3.98 15.01 -9.28
C GLU A 217 -5.50 15.11 -9.20
N GLN A 218 -6.16 14.16 -8.53
CA GLN A 218 -7.62 14.22 -8.32
C GLN A 218 -8.00 15.41 -7.47
N VAL A 219 -7.32 15.64 -6.35
CA VAL A 219 -7.62 16.73 -5.42
C VAL A 219 -7.31 18.10 -6.03
N GLU A 220 -6.22 18.26 -6.78
CA GLU A 220 -5.87 19.51 -7.46
C GLU A 220 -6.91 19.96 -8.51
N LYS A 221 -7.67 19.01 -9.08
CA LYS A 221 -8.79 19.31 -9.99
C LYS A 221 -10.05 19.76 -9.25
N LEU A 222 -10.21 19.39 -7.98
CA LEU A 222 -11.43 19.60 -7.21
C LEU A 222 -11.39 20.85 -6.32
N VAL A 223 -10.24 21.16 -5.71
CA VAL A 223 -10.12 22.23 -4.70
C VAL A 223 -8.92 23.14 -4.98
N LYS A 224 -8.92 24.32 -4.34
CA LYS A 224 -7.76 25.22 -4.39
C LYS A 224 -6.64 24.64 -3.52
N VAL A 225 -5.45 24.45 -4.10
CA VAL A 225 -4.26 23.94 -3.40
C VAL A 225 -3.18 25.01 -3.33
N TYR A 226 -2.67 25.24 -2.13
CA TYR A 226 -1.60 26.19 -1.82
C TYR A 226 -0.37 25.41 -1.33
N LYS A 227 0.53 25.08 -2.27
CA LYS A 227 1.83 24.45 -1.97
C LYS A 227 2.83 25.48 -1.45
N ASN A 228 3.94 24.99 -0.85
CA ASN A 228 4.97 25.83 -0.23
C ASN A 228 4.38 26.84 0.78
N THR A 229 3.28 26.47 1.44
CA THR A 229 2.54 27.34 2.35
C THR A 229 2.39 26.66 3.71
N LYS A 230 3.31 26.97 4.62
CA LYS A 230 3.24 26.51 6.00
C LYS A 230 2.27 27.39 6.78
N VAL A 231 1.11 26.86 7.10
CA VAL A 231 0.11 27.55 7.92
C VAL A 231 0.59 27.64 9.36
N ASP A 232 0.57 28.82 9.93
CA ASP A 232 0.91 29.07 11.32
C ASP A 232 -0.30 29.55 12.15
N ALA A 233 -0.11 29.73 13.44
CA ALA A 233 -1.16 30.13 14.36
C ALA A 233 -1.72 31.52 14.06
N GLN A 234 -0.93 32.43 13.47
CA GLN A 234 -1.40 33.78 13.12
C GLN A 234 -2.30 33.71 11.88
N MET A 235 -1.91 32.97 10.85
CA MET A 235 -2.74 32.73 9.67
C MET A 235 -4.11 32.14 10.05
N LEU A 236 -4.14 31.19 11.01
CA LEU A 236 -5.39 30.58 11.47
C LEU A 236 -6.28 31.57 12.22
N LYS A 237 -5.69 32.51 12.99
CA LYS A 237 -6.47 33.54 13.72
C LYS A 237 -7.07 34.58 12.75
N ASP A 238 -6.36 34.88 11.67
CA ASP A 238 -6.74 35.88 10.71
C ASP A 238 -7.63 35.31 9.56
N ALA A 239 -7.81 33.96 9.57
CA ALA A 239 -8.57 33.28 8.54
C ALA A 239 -10.07 33.57 8.65
N ASP A 240 -10.68 34.06 7.53
CA ASP A 240 -12.13 34.16 7.37
C ASP A 240 -12.72 32.82 6.87
N VAL A 241 -12.77 31.83 7.76
CA VAL A 241 -13.27 30.48 7.46
C VAL A 241 -14.15 29.95 8.58
N ASP A 242 -15.09 29.07 8.23
CA ASP A 242 -16.02 28.47 9.17
C ASP A 242 -15.39 27.32 9.96
N ALA A 243 -14.41 26.62 9.37
CA ALA A 243 -13.77 25.48 9.99
C ALA A 243 -12.33 25.27 9.46
N VAL A 244 -11.51 24.61 10.29
CA VAL A 244 -10.17 24.17 9.93
C VAL A 244 -10.01 22.69 10.26
N ILE A 245 -9.49 21.91 9.32
CA ILE A 245 -9.07 20.52 9.54
C ILE A 245 -7.55 20.46 9.58
N LEU A 246 -7.00 19.97 10.69
CA LEU A 246 -5.57 19.78 10.86
C LEU A 246 -5.19 18.35 10.49
N ALA A 247 -4.47 18.17 9.38
CA ALA A 247 -3.98 16.91 8.86
C ALA A 247 -2.45 16.94 8.70
N ILE A 248 -1.74 17.49 9.68
CA ILE A 248 -0.32 17.86 9.63
C ILE A 248 0.65 16.68 9.84
N GLY A 249 0.12 15.45 9.93
CA GLY A 249 0.94 14.24 10.05
C GLY A 249 1.66 14.11 11.38
N SER A 250 2.79 13.42 11.36
CA SER A 250 3.65 13.15 12.51
C SER A 250 5.13 13.43 12.19
N SER A 251 5.95 13.44 13.22
CA SER A 251 7.40 13.56 13.06
C SER A 251 8.08 12.36 13.70
N PRO A 252 9.19 11.84 13.12
CA PRO A 252 9.94 10.74 13.69
C PRO A 252 10.44 11.09 15.12
N ILE A 253 10.38 10.11 16.00
CA ILE A 253 10.95 10.23 17.36
C ILE A 253 12.46 10.12 17.23
N THR A 254 13.18 11.12 17.71
CA THR A 254 14.65 11.07 17.83
C THR A 254 15.03 10.42 19.14
N ILE A 255 15.64 9.24 19.07
CA ILE A 255 16.19 8.55 20.23
C ILE A 255 17.47 9.30 20.67
N LYS A 256 17.57 9.59 21.98
CA LYS A 256 18.81 10.15 22.56
C LYS A 256 19.52 9.05 23.32
N LEU A 257 20.68 8.63 22.83
CA LEU A 257 21.52 7.63 23.47
C LEU A 257 22.91 8.19 23.72
N GLU A 258 23.55 7.76 24.83
CA GLU A 258 24.92 8.12 25.15
C GLU A 258 25.87 7.75 24.02
N GLY A 259 26.74 8.68 23.64
CA GLY A 259 27.74 8.48 22.58
C GLY A 259 27.19 8.57 21.14
N MET A 260 25.93 8.92 20.93
CA MET A 260 25.34 9.05 19.60
C MET A 260 26.04 10.14 18.76
N ASP A 261 26.55 11.18 19.43
CA ASP A 261 27.32 12.27 18.84
C ASP A 261 28.68 11.85 18.27
N LYS A 262 29.17 10.67 18.66
CA LYS A 262 30.47 10.13 18.22
C LYS A 262 30.40 9.31 16.93
N LEU A 263 29.21 8.95 16.47
CA LEU A 263 28.98 8.13 15.29
C LEU A 263 28.19 8.89 14.24
N GLN A 264 28.46 8.57 12.98
CA GLN A 264 27.55 8.99 11.91
C GLN A 264 26.22 8.28 12.09
N HIS A 265 25.15 9.03 12.06
CA HIS A 265 23.79 8.51 12.17
C HIS A 265 22.86 9.28 11.24
N ALA A 266 21.80 8.62 10.83
CA ALA A 266 20.73 9.18 10.02
C ALA A 266 19.39 8.62 10.48
N SER A 267 18.33 9.36 10.24
CA SER A 267 16.97 8.87 10.40
C SER A 267 16.56 7.99 9.23
N ALA A 268 15.59 7.12 9.43
CA ALA A 268 15.01 6.30 8.35
C ALA A 268 14.51 7.14 7.16
N PRO A 269 13.80 8.28 7.35
CA PRO A 269 13.40 9.13 6.24
C PRO A 269 14.56 9.66 5.40
N GLU A 270 15.68 10.07 6.01
CA GLU A 270 16.87 10.55 5.29
C GLU A 270 17.51 9.45 4.43
N VAL A 271 17.52 8.21 4.94
CA VAL A 271 18.02 7.05 4.19
C VAL A 271 17.07 6.69 3.04
N LEU A 272 15.77 6.60 3.31
CA LEU A 272 14.76 6.25 2.31
C LEU A 272 14.69 7.26 1.17
N ARG A 273 14.90 8.55 1.44
CA ARG A 273 14.99 9.60 0.40
C ARG A 273 16.36 9.70 -0.27
N HIS A 274 17.31 8.86 0.10
CA HIS A 274 18.71 8.93 -0.35
C HIS A 274 19.39 10.30 -0.07
N GLU A 275 18.93 11.03 0.93
CA GLU A 275 19.58 12.25 1.43
C GLU A 275 20.90 11.90 2.14
N VAL A 276 20.91 10.74 2.81
CA VAL A 276 22.10 10.13 3.41
C VAL A 276 22.27 8.71 2.86
N CYS A 277 23.41 8.43 2.27
CA CYS A 277 23.73 7.15 1.66
C CYS A 277 24.93 6.48 2.40
N PRO A 278 24.67 5.77 3.50
CA PRO A 278 25.71 5.07 4.26
C PRO A 278 26.42 4.01 3.42
N LYS A 279 27.65 3.65 3.81
CA LYS A 279 28.43 2.58 3.15
C LYS A 279 29.05 1.65 4.21
N GLY A 280 29.32 0.41 3.80
CA GLY A 280 29.95 -0.58 4.67
C GLY A 280 28.97 -1.17 5.69
N LYS A 281 29.36 -1.23 6.95
CA LYS A 281 28.53 -1.83 8.03
C LYS A 281 27.58 -0.80 8.61
N VAL A 282 26.30 -1.13 8.62
CA VAL A 282 25.24 -0.26 9.12
C VAL A 282 24.36 -1.01 10.13
N ALA A 283 24.14 -0.41 11.29
CA ALA A 283 23.18 -0.89 12.26
C ALA A 283 21.86 -0.12 12.13
N VAL A 284 20.75 -0.83 11.95
CA VAL A 284 19.40 -0.28 11.99
C VAL A 284 18.82 -0.53 13.37
N ILE A 285 18.44 0.53 14.08
CA ILE A 285 17.86 0.45 15.41
C ILE A 285 16.34 0.49 15.31
N GLY A 286 15.72 -0.63 15.63
CA GLY A 286 14.28 -0.89 15.49
C GLY A 286 13.99 -1.85 14.34
N GLY A 287 13.37 -2.97 14.65
CA GLY A 287 13.00 -4.03 13.71
C GLY A 287 11.52 -4.04 13.34
N GLY A 288 10.83 -2.90 13.45
CA GLY A 288 9.48 -2.72 12.96
C GLY A 288 9.43 -2.43 11.46
N LEU A 289 8.24 -2.13 10.92
CA LEU A 289 8.00 -1.89 9.49
C LEU A 289 9.01 -0.92 8.87
N VAL A 290 9.16 0.28 9.45
CA VAL A 290 10.06 1.32 8.93
C VAL A 290 11.52 0.88 8.98
N GLY A 291 11.94 0.22 10.08
CA GLY A 291 13.31 -0.28 10.21
C GLY A 291 13.65 -1.36 9.19
N LEU A 292 12.71 -2.26 8.90
CA LEU A 292 12.92 -3.31 7.91
C LEU A 292 12.92 -2.76 6.47
N GLU A 293 12.12 -1.74 6.17
CA GLU A 293 12.17 -1.03 4.88
C GLU A 293 13.48 -0.26 4.70
N THR A 294 13.98 0.36 5.78
CA THR A 294 15.31 1.01 5.79
C THR A 294 16.41 -0.04 5.59
N ALA A 295 16.32 -1.19 6.25
CA ALA A 295 17.28 -2.27 6.09
C ALA A 295 17.30 -2.84 4.66
N ASP A 296 16.12 -2.96 4.02
CA ASP A 296 15.99 -3.37 2.62
C ASP A 296 16.69 -2.36 1.69
N THR A 297 16.43 -1.07 1.88
CA THR A 297 17.08 0.00 1.10
C THR A 297 18.60 -0.06 1.24
N LEU A 298 19.11 -0.11 2.47
CA LEU A 298 20.53 -0.17 2.75
C LEU A 298 21.21 -1.42 2.17
N ALA A 299 20.57 -2.59 2.30
CA ALA A 299 21.08 -3.83 1.75
C ALA A 299 21.05 -3.83 0.21
N THR A 300 20.02 -3.24 -0.40
CA THR A 300 19.95 -3.02 -1.86
C THR A 300 21.09 -2.11 -2.33
N ASP A 301 21.46 -1.11 -1.55
CA ASP A 301 22.58 -0.20 -1.82
C ASP A 301 23.96 -0.80 -1.49
N GLY A 302 24.02 -2.07 -1.09
CA GLY A 302 25.24 -2.84 -0.88
C GLY A 302 25.86 -2.70 0.51
N CYS A 303 25.12 -2.27 1.52
CA CYS A 303 25.58 -2.24 2.91
C CYS A 303 25.52 -3.63 3.58
N ASP A 304 26.44 -3.88 4.53
CA ASP A 304 26.36 -5.01 5.48
C ASP A 304 25.45 -4.59 6.65
N VAL A 305 24.18 -5.02 6.62
CA VAL A 305 23.14 -4.51 7.50
C VAL A 305 22.90 -5.44 8.68
N THR A 306 22.81 -4.86 9.87
CA THR A 306 22.36 -5.55 11.09
C THR A 306 21.18 -4.78 11.70
N VAL A 307 20.05 -5.44 11.84
CA VAL A 307 18.84 -4.91 12.51
C VAL A 307 18.86 -5.31 13.98
N LEU A 308 18.70 -4.34 14.89
CA LEU A 308 18.65 -4.51 16.33
C LEU A 308 17.24 -4.19 16.82
N GLU A 309 16.55 -5.17 17.42
CA GLU A 309 15.20 -5.00 17.95
C GLU A 309 15.16 -5.36 19.43
N MET A 310 14.60 -4.45 20.24
CA MET A 310 14.52 -4.66 21.70
C MET A 310 13.45 -5.69 22.10
N LYS A 311 12.43 -5.88 21.28
CA LYS A 311 11.39 -6.90 21.48
C LYS A 311 11.91 -8.28 21.09
N ASP A 312 11.18 -9.31 21.47
CA ASP A 312 11.46 -10.71 21.16
C ASP A 312 11.16 -11.08 19.70
N GLU A 313 10.42 -10.23 18.96
CA GLU A 313 10.02 -10.47 17.60
C GLU A 313 10.34 -9.28 16.69
N ILE A 314 11.00 -9.58 15.56
CA ILE A 314 11.25 -8.64 14.47
C ILE A 314 10.02 -8.61 13.54
N GLY A 315 9.64 -7.41 13.10
CA GLY A 315 8.48 -7.22 12.23
C GLY A 315 7.16 -7.54 12.92
N SER A 316 7.05 -7.28 14.23
CA SER A 316 5.82 -7.53 14.99
C SER A 316 4.64 -6.64 14.58
N ASP A 317 4.91 -5.56 13.86
CA ASP A 317 3.94 -4.60 13.33
C ASP A 317 3.67 -4.76 11.81
N LEU A 318 4.30 -5.75 11.16
CA LEU A 318 3.98 -6.10 9.78
C LEU A 318 2.76 -7.01 9.70
N GLY A 319 1.92 -6.77 8.70
CA GLY A 319 0.86 -7.71 8.33
C GLY A 319 1.45 -9.08 7.94
N SER A 320 0.70 -10.13 8.23
CA SER A 320 1.18 -11.53 8.18
C SER A 320 1.76 -11.93 6.83
N LEU A 321 1.09 -11.59 5.73
CA LEU A 321 1.55 -11.96 4.37
C LEU A 321 2.77 -11.16 3.96
N ARG A 322 2.77 -9.85 4.24
CA ARG A 322 3.91 -8.99 3.95
C ARG A 322 5.15 -9.40 4.74
N LYS A 323 4.96 -9.80 5.99
CA LYS A 323 6.05 -10.29 6.84
C LYS A 323 6.78 -11.45 6.20
N ILE A 324 6.05 -12.42 5.61
CA ILE A 324 6.66 -13.56 4.90
C ILE A 324 7.57 -13.05 3.77
N ALA A 325 7.07 -12.19 2.90
CA ALA A 325 7.82 -11.69 1.75
C ALA A 325 9.06 -10.88 2.18
N VAL A 326 8.89 -9.93 3.11
CA VAL A 326 9.98 -9.07 3.61
C VAL A 326 11.07 -9.87 4.31
N MET A 327 10.69 -10.82 5.19
CA MET A 327 11.66 -11.64 5.92
C MET A 327 12.45 -12.56 4.98
N MET A 328 11.79 -13.17 4.00
CA MET A 328 12.47 -13.97 2.97
C MET A 328 13.47 -13.15 2.15
N LYS A 329 13.08 -11.94 1.73
CA LYS A 329 13.94 -11.03 0.96
C LYS A 329 15.17 -10.62 1.77
N LEU A 330 14.98 -10.14 3.00
CA LEU A 330 16.09 -9.70 3.86
C LEU A 330 17.03 -10.85 4.22
N GLN A 331 16.51 -12.07 4.39
CA GLN A 331 17.32 -13.27 4.59
C GLN A 331 18.17 -13.61 3.35
N GLN A 332 17.60 -13.51 2.15
CA GLN A 332 18.35 -13.71 0.90
C GLN A 332 19.47 -12.67 0.73
N MET A 333 19.22 -11.44 1.19
CA MET A 333 20.21 -10.36 1.20
C MET A 333 21.19 -10.44 2.37
N GLN A 334 21.14 -11.50 3.18
CA GLN A 334 22.03 -11.75 4.33
C GLN A 334 21.97 -10.68 5.43
N VAL A 335 20.86 -9.95 5.54
CA VAL A 335 20.63 -9.01 6.63
C VAL A 335 20.59 -9.76 7.96
N LYS A 336 21.43 -9.35 8.91
CA LYS A 336 21.45 -9.90 10.26
C LYS A 336 20.31 -9.29 11.07
N MET A 337 19.56 -10.11 11.78
CA MET A 337 18.42 -9.69 12.58
C MET A 337 18.60 -10.20 14.01
N LEU A 338 18.69 -9.27 14.96
CA LEU A 338 18.94 -9.55 16.37
C LEU A 338 17.75 -9.06 17.23
N PRO A 339 16.77 -9.94 17.52
CA PRO A 339 15.74 -9.65 18.52
C PRO A 339 16.32 -9.64 19.94
N ASN A 340 15.54 -9.22 20.92
CA ASN A 340 15.96 -9.07 22.33
C ASN A 340 17.23 -8.22 22.51
N SER A 341 17.49 -7.29 21.59
CA SER A 341 18.72 -6.51 21.52
C SER A 341 18.44 -5.01 21.67
N LYS A 342 18.40 -4.57 22.93
CA LYS A 342 18.21 -3.15 23.26
C LYS A 342 19.53 -2.41 23.17
N VAL A 343 19.60 -1.41 22.30
CA VAL A 343 20.75 -0.49 22.23
C VAL A 343 20.73 0.44 23.43
N CYS A 344 21.82 0.46 24.21
CA CYS A 344 21.92 1.28 25.43
C CYS A 344 22.83 2.48 25.23
N LYS A 345 23.94 2.33 24.50
CA LYS A 345 24.91 3.39 24.22
C LYS A 345 25.76 3.07 23.01
N PHE A 346 26.42 4.08 22.48
CA PHE A 346 27.43 3.96 21.45
C PHE A 346 28.83 4.12 22.08
N THR A 347 29.74 3.26 21.66
CA THR A 347 31.17 3.32 22.07
C THR A 347 32.04 3.40 20.82
N GLU A 348 33.30 3.80 20.95
CA GLU A 348 34.27 3.79 19.87
C GLU A 348 34.54 2.38 19.38
#